data_7e109b67237d523483bb5b9f0d4e66df
#
_entry.id   7e109b67237d523483bb5b9f0d4e66df
#
_cell.length_a   1.000
_cell.length_b   1.000
_cell.length_c   1.000
_cell.angle_alpha   90.00
_cell.angle_beta   90.00
_cell.angle_gamma   90.00
#
_symmetry.space_group_name_H-M   'P 1'
#
loop_
_entity.id
_entity.type
_entity.pdbx_description
1 polymer ?
#
loop_
_entity_poly.entity_id
_entity_poly.type
_entity_poly.pdbx_seq_one_letter_code
_entity_poly.pdbx_strand_id
1 'polypeptide(L)'
;MILVLRALGVGDLAAAVPALRAVRATFAGRTLVLAAPAWLSPLIDLVGGVDRILPTDGLAARRWPIEPPEVAVNLHGRGPESHRLLMAADPAELWAFANPVAGHPVGPRWVEEEHEVHRWCRLVSNYGADTDWSDLSLEVPPHPVPEGVTIVHPGAKSPSRRWPLDRYAAVVRALAGLGHRVVVTGSLGERDIAAWIAQAAGLPRAAALAGRTGIGELAGLVAHARLVISGDTGIAHLATAYGRPSVVLFGPMSPAHWGPPPGRPYHRAIWHGVRSEPGDAPGPDVHPALLAIGVGEVLAAAADVERAHRAVAAQ
;
A
#
# COMPACT_ATOMS: atom_id res chain seq x y z
N MET A 1 -17.47 -19.94 -9.09
CA MET A 1 -16.68 -18.71 -9.22
C MET A 1 -16.72 -17.95 -7.91
N ILE A 2 -15.61 -17.33 -7.52
CA ILE A 2 -15.46 -16.51 -6.30
C ILE A 2 -15.28 -15.07 -6.73
N LEU A 3 -16.08 -14.13 -6.20
CA LEU A 3 -15.95 -12.69 -6.44
C LEU A 3 -15.35 -12.01 -5.21
N VAL A 4 -14.22 -11.34 -5.37
CA VAL A 4 -13.60 -10.54 -4.30
C VAL A 4 -13.68 -9.06 -4.65
N LEU A 5 -14.09 -8.21 -3.72
CA LEU A 5 -14.15 -6.76 -3.90
C LEU A 5 -13.00 -6.07 -3.16
N ARG A 6 -12.11 -5.38 -3.89
CA ARG A 6 -11.06 -4.50 -3.35
C ARG A 6 -10.80 -3.31 -4.29
N ALA A 7 -11.81 -2.47 -4.49
CA ALA A 7 -11.78 -1.33 -5.42
C ALA A 7 -11.11 -0.09 -4.78
N LEU A 8 -9.85 -0.22 -4.37
CA LEU A 8 -9.06 0.77 -3.62
C LEU A 8 -7.67 0.96 -4.24
N GLY A 9 -6.73 1.54 -3.48
CA GLY A 9 -5.39 1.89 -3.97
C GLY A 9 -4.33 0.79 -3.82
N VAL A 10 -3.07 1.17 -4.10
CA VAL A 10 -1.90 0.27 -4.04
C VAL A 10 -1.68 -0.30 -2.64
N GLY A 11 -1.71 0.56 -1.61
CA GLY A 11 -1.49 0.13 -0.22
C GLY A 11 -2.58 -0.82 0.25
N ASP A 12 -3.83 -0.52 -0.13
CA ASP A 12 -4.98 -1.36 0.17
C ASP A 12 -4.85 -2.75 -0.47
N LEU A 13 -4.43 -2.82 -1.74
CA LEU A 13 -4.20 -4.08 -2.42
C LEU A 13 -3.08 -4.88 -1.72
N ALA A 14 -1.94 -4.23 -1.45
CA ALA A 14 -0.80 -4.88 -0.80
C ALA A 14 -1.13 -5.41 0.61
N ALA A 15 -1.93 -4.67 1.39
CA ALA A 15 -2.39 -5.11 2.71
C ALA A 15 -3.37 -6.30 2.65
N ALA A 16 -4.03 -6.53 1.50
CA ALA A 16 -4.98 -7.63 1.32
C ALA A 16 -4.33 -8.90 0.72
N VAL A 17 -3.06 -8.88 0.34
CA VAL A 17 -2.36 -10.02 -0.31
C VAL A 17 -2.51 -11.32 0.48
N PRO A 18 -2.25 -11.37 1.80
CA PRO A 18 -2.39 -12.60 2.57
C PRO A 18 -3.82 -13.16 2.54
N ALA A 19 -4.82 -12.28 2.66
CA ALA A 19 -6.23 -12.68 2.61
C ALA A 19 -6.64 -13.16 1.22
N LEU A 20 -6.16 -12.52 0.14
CA LEU A 20 -6.41 -12.95 -1.24
C LEU A 20 -5.83 -14.33 -1.51
N ARG A 21 -4.62 -14.61 -1.05
CA ARG A 21 -3.97 -15.93 -1.16
C ARG A 21 -4.71 -16.99 -0.36
N ALA A 22 -5.18 -16.66 0.85
CA ALA A 22 -5.98 -17.56 1.66
C ALA A 22 -7.31 -17.92 0.97
N VAL A 23 -8.00 -16.93 0.40
CA VAL A 23 -9.21 -17.16 -0.41
C VAL A 23 -8.88 -18.04 -1.62
N ARG A 24 -7.77 -17.78 -2.34
CA ARG A 24 -7.34 -18.61 -3.47
C ARG A 24 -7.08 -20.06 -3.06
N ALA A 25 -6.41 -20.28 -1.93
CA ALA A 25 -6.11 -21.61 -1.42
C ALA A 25 -7.39 -22.36 -1.00
N THR A 26 -8.30 -21.68 -0.31
CA THR A 26 -9.60 -22.26 0.13
C THR A 26 -10.46 -22.70 -1.05
N PHE A 27 -10.43 -21.95 -2.16
CA PHE A 27 -11.20 -22.23 -3.35
C PHE A 27 -10.33 -22.71 -4.52
N ALA A 28 -9.41 -23.62 -4.26
CA ALA A 28 -8.57 -24.21 -5.30
C ALA A 28 -9.42 -24.80 -6.42
N GLY A 29 -9.09 -24.50 -7.69
CA GLY A 29 -9.83 -24.95 -8.87
C GLY A 29 -11.11 -24.15 -9.20
N ARG A 30 -11.48 -23.14 -8.39
CA ARG A 30 -12.54 -22.18 -8.76
C ARG A 30 -11.96 -20.94 -9.41
N THR A 31 -12.66 -20.33 -10.34
CA THR A 31 -12.26 -19.03 -10.91
C THR A 31 -12.38 -17.95 -9.84
N LEU A 32 -11.27 -17.28 -9.53
CA LEU A 32 -11.21 -16.12 -8.64
C LEU A 32 -11.23 -14.83 -9.46
N VAL A 33 -12.27 -14.03 -9.27
CA VAL A 33 -12.48 -12.73 -9.91
C VAL A 33 -12.26 -11.62 -8.88
N LEU A 34 -11.33 -10.71 -9.15
CA LEU A 34 -11.08 -9.56 -8.31
C LEU A 34 -11.72 -8.30 -8.92
N ALA A 35 -12.68 -7.73 -8.23
CA ALA A 35 -13.26 -6.42 -8.55
C ALA A 35 -12.35 -5.32 -7.99
N ALA A 36 -11.56 -4.68 -8.85
CA ALA A 36 -10.55 -3.70 -8.51
C ALA A 36 -10.36 -2.69 -9.65
N PRO A 37 -9.72 -1.52 -9.40
CA PRO A 37 -9.38 -0.57 -10.45
C PRO A 37 -8.49 -1.18 -11.53
N ALA A 38 -8.84 -0.97 -12.81
CA ALA A 38 -8.13 -1.56 -13.93
C ALA A 38 -6.64 -1.19 -13.99
N TRP A 39 -6.28 0.02 -13.53
CA TRP A 39 -4.90 0.49 -13.52
C TRP A 39 -3.98 -0.29 -12.55
N LEU A 40 -4.56 -1.05 -11.59
CA LEU A 40 -3.82 -1.95 -10.70
C LEU A 40 -3.48 -3.31 -11.34
N SER A 41 -3.97 -3.59 -12.55
CA SER A 41 -3.76 -4.88 -13.23
C SER A 41 -2.31 -5.37 -13.16
N PRO A 42 -1.28 -4.55 -13.51
CA PRO A 42 0.09 -5.03 -13.46
C PRO A 42 0.58 -5.42 -12.05
N LEU A 43 -0.03 -4.87 -11.01
CA LEU A 43 0.31 -5.21 -9.63
C LEU A 43 -0.48 -6.43 -9.14
N ILE A 44 -1.73 -6.57 -9.57
CA ILE A 44 -2.58 -7.73 -9.27
C ILE A 44 -1.98 -9.02 -9.86
N ASP A 45 -1.41 -8.93 -11.06
CA ASP A 45 -0.71 -10.05 -11.70
C ASP A 45 0.47 -10.54 -10.84
N LEU A 46 1.16 -9.63 -10.12
CA LEU A 46 2.27 -9.95 -9.21
C LEU A 46 1.82 -10.54 -7.86
N VAL A 47 0.55 -10.42 -7.49
CA VAL A 47 -0.02 -11.09 -6.31
C VAL A 47 -0.07 -12.60 -6.54
N GLY A 48 -0.39 -13.00 -7.75
CA GLY A 48 -0.65 -14.38 -8.15
C GLY A 48 -2.04 -14.87 -7.71
N GLY A 49 -2.55 -15.86 -8.42
CA GLY A 49 -3.79 -16.55 -8.05
C GLY A 49 -5.11 -15.83 -8.34
N VAL A 50 -5.08 -14.65 -8.96
CA VAL A 50 -6.27 -13.96 -9.50
C VAL A 50 -6.44 -14.35 -10.97
N ASP A 51 -7.56 -15.00 -11.31
CA ASP A 51 -7.78 -15.48 -12.67
C ASP A 51 -8.34 -14.39 -13.61
N ARG A 52 -9.11 -13.45 -13.04
CA ARG A 52 -9.74 -12.37 -13.81
C ARG A 52 -9.91 -11.10 -12.97
N ILE A 53 -9.62 -9.95 -13.58
CA ILE A 53 -9.91 -8.64 -13.02
C ILE A 53 -11.24 -8.14 -13.60
N LEU A 54 -12.11 -7.67 -12.73
CA LEU A 54 -13.34 -7.00 -13.09
C LEU A 54 -13.20 -5.50 -12.79
N PRO A 55 -12.99 -4.65 -13.80
CA PRO A 55 -12.75 -3.22 -13.59
C PRO A 55 -13.83 -2.57 -12.73
N THR A 56 -13.41 -2.03 -11.59
CA THR A 56 -14.30 -1.47 -10.59
C THR A 56 -13.61 -0.31 -9.89
N ASP A 57 -14.18 0.89 -10.02
CA ASP A 57 -13.68 2.10 -9.37
C ASP A 57 -14.72 2.55 -8.32
N GLY A 58 -14.34 2.43 -7.04
CA GLY A 58 -15.21 2.78 -5.90
C GLY A 58 -16.42 1.85 -5.74
N LEU A 59 -17.49 2.37 -5.10
CA LEU A 59 -18.65 1.60 -4.66
C LEU A 59 -19.96 2.01 -5.36
N ALA A 60 -19.88 2.66 -6.51
CA ALA A 60 -21.08 3.01 -7.26
C ALA A 60 -21.92 1.76 -7.58
N ALA A 61 -23.22 1.86 -7.36
CA ALA A 61 -24.17 0.79 -7.67
C ALA A 61 -24.06 0.39 -9.14
N ARG A 62 -23.98 -0.91 -9.39
CA ARG A 62 -23.81 -1.47 -10.74
C ARG A 62 -24.46 -2.82 -10.86
N ARG A 63 -24.82 -3.18 -12.09
CA ARG A 63 -25.10 -4.58 -12.43
C ARG A 63 -23.77 -5.28 -12.73
N TRP A 64 -23.58 -6.43 -12.13
CA TRP A 64 -22.38 -7.22 -12.33
C TRP A 64 -22.46 -7.99 -13.66
N PRO A 65 -21.48 -7.85 -14.57
CA PRO A 65 -21.48 -8.60 -15.84
C PRO A 65 -20.89 -10.01 -15.66
N ILE A 66 -21.41 -10.72 -14.67
CA ILE A 66 -20.99 -12.09 -14.30
C ILE A 66 -22.21 -12.88 -13.85
N GLU A 67 -22.11 -14.21 -13.93
CA GLU A 67 -23.08 -15.11 -13.28
C GLU A 67 -23.00 -14.98 -11.74
N PRO A 68 -24.07 -15.31 -11.02
CA PRO A 68 -24.06 -15.31 -9.57
C PRO A 68 -22.88 -16.11 -9.00
N PRO A 69 -22.02 -15.50 -8.15
CA PRO A 69 -20.87 -16.19 -7.60
C PRO A 69 -21.28 -17.17 -6.49
N GLU A 70 -20.52 -18.24 -6.34
CA GLU A 70 -20.66 -19.17 -5.21
C GLU A 70 -20.40 -18.44 -3.89
N VAL A 71 -19.33 -17.64 -3.84
CA VAL A 71 -18.99 -16.79 -2.69
C VAL A 71 -18.60 -15.40 -3.20
N ALA A 72 -19.10 -14.37 -2.50
CA ALA A 72 -18.60 -13.01 -2.60
C ALA A 72 -17.83 -12.64 -1.33
N VAL A 73 -16.62 -12.09 -1.48
CA VAL A 73 -15.73 -11.71 -0.36
C VAL A 73 -15.56 -10.20 -0.32
N ASN A 74 -15.91 -9.56 0.78
CA ASN A 74 -15.76 -8.12 0.96
C ASN A 74 -14.44 -7.76 1.64
N LEU A 75 -13.40 -7.56 0.86
CA LEU A 75 -12.13 -7.01 1.34
C LEU A 75 -12.04 -5.47 1.19
N HIS A 76 -13.18 -4.78 1.03
CA HIS A 76 -13.19 -3.35 0.74
C HIS A 76 -13.41 -2.49 1.98
N GLY A 77 -14.31 -2.89 2.88
CA GLY A 77 -14.62 -2.08 4.06
C GLY A 77 -15.73 -2.67 4.92
N ARG A 78 -16.10 -1.91 5.95
CA ARG A 78 -17.11 -2.33 6.95
C ARG A 78 -18.57 -2.29 6.43
N GLY A 79 -18.78 -1.80 5.22
CA GLY A 79 -20.12 -1.56 4.65
C GLY A 79 -20.79 -0.28 5.19
N PRO A 80 -22.10 -0.07 4.91
CA PRO A 80 -23.03 -0.98 4.24
C PRO A 80 -22.90 -1.00 2.70
N GLU A 81 -22.30 0.00 2.05
CA GLU A 81 -22.31 0.17 0.59
C GLU A 81 -21.61 -0.99 -0.12
N SER A 82 -20.42 -1.40 0.36
CA SER A 82 -19.66 -2.52 -0.21
C SER A 82 -20.41 -3.86 -0.08
N HIS A 83 -21.15 -4.06 1.02
CA HIS A 83 -22.00 -5.24 1.20
C HIS A 83 -23.13 -5.26 0.19
N ARG A 84 -23.89 -4.14 0.07
CA ARG A 84 -24.99 -4.01 -0.88
C ARG A 84 -24.53 -4.19 -2.31
N LEU A 85 -23.36 -3.66 -2.64
CA LEU A 85 -22.75 -3.82 -3.95
C LEU A 85 -22.48 -5.30 -4.26
N LEU A 86 -21.92 -6.07 -3.32
CA LEU A 86 -21.67 -7.50 -3.50
C LEU A 86 -22.96 -8.33 -3.50
N MET A 87 -23.93 -8.02 -2.63
CA MET A 87 -25.23 -8.69 -2.64
C MET A 87 -26.00 -8.51 -3.94
N ALA A 88 -25.76 -7.40 -4.65
CA ALA A 88 -26.34 -7.18 -5.99
C ALA A 88 -25.80 -8.15 -7.07
N ALA A 89 -24.76 -8.97 -6.76
CA ALA A 89 -24.29 -10.05 -7.61
C ALA A 89 -25.04 -11.39 -7.32
N ASP A 90 -25.96 -11.39 -6.37
CA ASP A 90 -26.72 -12.55 -5.95
C ASP A 90 -25.84 -13.77 -5.56
N PRO A 91 -24.84 -13.59 -4.66
CA PRO A 91 -23.95 -14.67 -4.24
C PRO A 91 -24.69 -15.70 -3.38
N ALA A 92 -24.30 -16.99 -3.48
CA ALA A 92 -24.83 -18.01 -2.58
C ALA A 92 -24.37 -17.78 -1.13
N GLU A 93 -23.19 -17.21 -0.93
CA GLU A 93 -22.63 -16.83 0.37
C GLU A 93 -21.90 -15.50 0.31
N LEU A 94 -22.01 -14.66 1.37
CA LEU A 94 -21.26 -13.41 1.51
C LEU A 94 -20.30 -13.50 2.70
N TRP A 95 -18.99 -13.40 2.43
CA TRP A 95 -17.94 -13.25 3.43
C TRP A 95 -17.69 -11.78 3.69
N ALA A 96 -18.20 -11.27 4.79
CA ALA A 96 -18.12 -9.86 5.15
C ALA A 96 -18.13 -9.68 6.67
N PHE A 97 -17.74 -8.50 7.13
CA PHE A 97 -17.96 -8.10 8.52
C PHE A 97 -19.46 -7.96 8.81
N ALA A 98 -19.88 -8.25 10.04
CA ALA A 98 -21.26 -8.05 10.45
C ALA A 98 -21.70 -6.60 10.24
N ASN A 99 -22.78 -6.41 9.49
CA ASN A 99 -23.38 -5.10 9.24
C ASN A 99 -24.91 -5.23 9.11
N PRO A 100 -25.67 -5.09 10.23
CA PRO A 100 -27.14 -5.18 10.22
C PRO A 100 -27.80 -4.16 9.28
N VAL A 101 -27.22 -2.96 9.11
CA VAL A 101 -27.75 -1.92 8.21
C VAL A 101 -27.68 -2.33 6.74
N ALA A 102 -26.75 -3.23 6.40
CA ALA A 102 -26.65 -3.83 5.09
C ALA A 102 -27.53 -5.09 4.94
N GLY A 103 -28.24 -5.54 5.97
CA GLY A 103 -28.94 -6.82 5.97
C GLY A 103 -28.03 -8.04 6.18
N HIS A 104 -26.78 -7.84 6.62
CA HIS A 104 -25.82 -8.89 6.91
C HIS A 104 -25.41 -8.87 8.39
N PRO A 105 -26.23 -9.42 9.31
CA PRO A 105 -25.98 -9.36 10.74
C PRO A 105 -24.93 -10.35 11.25
N VAL A 106 -24.53 -11.31 10.41
CA VAL A 106 -23.56 -12.38 10.71
C VAL A 106 -22.15 -11.99 10.24
N GLY A 107 -21.12 -12.68 10.77
CA GLY A 107 -19.71 -12.43 10.46
C GLY A 107 -18.97 -11.80 11.64
N PRO A 108 -17.66 -11.61 11.51
CA PRO A 108 -16.85 -11.00 12.57
C PRO A 108 -17.20 -9.52 12.73
N ARG A 109 -17.02 -8.99 13.94
CA ARG A 109 -17.19 -7.56 14.18
C ARG A 109 -16.06 -6.76 13.54
N TRP A 110 -16.38 -5.57 13.02
CA TRP A 110 -15.35 -4.60 12.65
C TRP A 110 -14.66 -4.04 13.90
N VAL A 111 -13.33 -3.97 13.88
CA VAL A 111 -12.49 -3.39 14.92
C VAL A 111 -11.74 -2.20 14.32
N GLU A 112 -11.96 -0.99 14.85
CA GLU A 112 -11.32 0.23 14.30
C GLU A 112 -9.80 0.23 14.50
N GLU A 113 -9.34 -0.16 15.70
CA GLU A 113 -7.94 -0.12 16.12
C GLU A 113 -7.11 -1.34 15.64
N GLU A 114 -7.56 -2.03 14.59
CA GLU A 114 -6.90 -3.22 14.07
C GLU A 114 -5.97 -2.88 12.90
N HIS A 115 -4.80 -3.52 12.86
CA HIS A 115 -3.90 -3.42 11.72
C HIS A 115 -4.56 -3.95 10.44
N GLU A 116 -4.41 -3.25 9.33
CA GLU A 116 -5.16 -3.52 8.10
C GLU A 116 -4.92 -4.94 7.56
N VAL A 117 -3.70 -5.45 7.59
CA VAL A 117 -3.39 -6.83 7.19
C VAL A 117 -4.11 -7.84 8.07
N HIS A 118 -4.05 -7.67 9.40
CA HIS A 118 -4.70 -8.57 10.35
C HIS A 118 -6.22 -8.57 10.20
N ARG A 119 -6.81 -7.40 9.94
CA ARG A 119 -8.24 -7.22 9.69
C ARG A 119 -8.75 -8.14 8.57
N TRP A 120 -8.06 -8.12 7.44
CA TRP A 120 -8.48 -8.92 6.28
C TRP A 120 -8.22 -10.41 6.48
N CYS A 121 -7.09 -10.78 7.09
CA CYS A 121 -6.83 -12.16 7.49
C CYS A 121 -7.90 -12.68 8.45
N ARG A 122 -8.21 -11.93 9.51
CA ARG A 122 -9.26 -12.30 10.47
C ARG A 122 -10.64 -12.43 9.83
N LEU A 123 -10.96 -11.55 8.87
CA LEU A 123 -12.21 -11.68 8.13
C LEU A 123 -12.32 -13.05 7.46
N VAL A 124 -11.36 -13.39 6.60
CA VAL A 124 -11.44 -14.63 5.82
C VAL A 124 -11.23 -15.88 6.70
N SER A 125 -10.43 -15.80 7.76
CA SER A 125 -10.25 -16.88 8.73
C SER A 125 -11.56 -17.19 9.49
N ASN A 126 -12.41 -16.20 9.76
CA ASN A 126 -13.72 -16.42 10.37
C ASN A 126 -14.63 -17.32 9.51
N TYR A 127 -14.38 -17.37 8.21
CA TYR A 127 -15.10 -18.21 7.27
C TYR A 127 -14.32 -19.48 6.88
N GLY A 128 -13.26 -19.81 7.62
CA GLY A 128 -12.52 -21.07 7.50
C GLY A 128 -11.31 -21.04 6.58
N ALA A 129 -10.89 -19.88 6.04
CA ALA A 129 -9.66 -19.78 5.28
C ALA A 129 -8.44 -19.77 6.22
N ASP A 130 -7.41 -20.55 5.87
CA ASP A 130 -6.12 -20.51 6.58
C ASP A 130 -5.27 -19.35 6.08
N THR A 131 -4.75 -18.52 7.00
CA THR A 131 -4.06 -17.26 6.66
C THR A 131 -2.67 -17.20 7.26
N ASP A 132 -1.70 -16.78 6.45
CA ASP A 132 -0.39 -16.32 6.90
C ASP A 132 -0.28 -14.80 6.70
N TRP A 133 -0.52 -14.02 7.75
CA TRP A 133 -0.46 -12.55 7.70
C TRP A 133 0.95 -12.01 7.39
N SER A 134 2.00 -12.83 7.47
CA SER A 134 3.38 -12.45 7.13
C SER A 134 3.68 -12.56 5.63
N ASP A 135 2.84 -13.26 4.85
CA ASP A 135 3.00 -13.46 3.40
C ASP A 135 2.53 -12.25 2.60
N LEU A 136 3.30 -11.17 2.69
CA LEU A 136 3.08 -9.90 1.99
C LEU A 136 3.87 -9.79 0.67
N SER A 137 4.64 -10.84 0.32
CA SER A 137 5.52 -10.80 -0.84
C SER A 137 4.76 -10.64 -2.16
N LEU A 138 5.37 -9.97 -3.13
CA LEU A 138 4.91 -9.90 -4.50
C LEU A 138 5.97 -10.47 -5.44
N GLU A 139 5.56 -11.02 -6.57
CA GLU A 139 6.49 -11.40 -7.61
C GLU A 139 7.24 -10.18 -8.15
N VAL A 140 8.52 -10.38 -8.51
CA VAL A 140 9.33 -9.29 -9.07
C VAL A 140 8.91 -9.08 -10.53
N PRO A 141 8.55 -7.84 -10.93
CA PRO A 141 8.18 -7.57 -12.31
C PRO A 141 9.32 -7.89 -13.29
N PRO A 142 9.03 -8.47 -14.45
CA PRO A 142 10.05 -8.84 -15.43
C PRO A 142 10.64 -7.67 -16.24
N HIS A 143 10.35 -6.42 -15.83
CA HIS A 143 10.78 -5.23 -16.56
C HIS A 143 12.19 -4.79 -16.15
N PRO A 144 13.08 -4.46 -17.11
CA PRO A 144 14.38 -3.90 -16.79
C PRO A 144 14.22 -2.51 -16.18
N VAL A 145 14.76 -2.33 -14.99
CA VAL A 145 14.76 -1.05 -14.25
C VAL A 145 16.16 -0.76 -13.72
N PRO A 146 16.49 0.52 -13.44
CA PRO A 146 17.73 0.85 -12.76
C PRO A 146 17.80 0.22 -11.37
N GLU A 147 18.82 -0.59 -11.11
CA GLU A 147 19.03 -1.24 -9.81
C GLU A 147 19.79 -0.33 -8.83
N GLY A 148 19.60 -0.55 -7.53
CA GLY A 148 20.32 0.12 -6.46
C GLY A 148 20.04 1.61 -6.34
N VAL A 149 18.92 2.10 -6.88
CA VAL A 149 18.47 3.48 -6.70
C VAL A 149 17.90 3.69 -5.30
N THR A 150 18.06 4.90 -4.78
CA THR A 150 17.33 5.36 -3.60
C THR A 150 16.09 6.11 -4.06
N ILE A 151 14.92 5.61 -3.68
CA ILE A 151 13.64 6.20 -4.08
C ILE A 151 13.17 7.15 -2.98
N VAL A 152 12.87 8.39 -3.35
CA VAL A 152 12.14 9.34 -2.51
C VAL A 152 10.78 9.60 -3.15
N HIS A 153 9.71 9.34 -2.39
CA HIS A 153 8.32 9.48 -2.85
C HIS A 153 7.58 10.48 -1.96
N PRO A 154 7.55 11.76 -2.33
CA PRO A 154 7.00 12.83 -1.51
C PRO A 154 5.48 12.95 -1.59
N GLY A 155 4.86 12.27 -2.55
CA GLY A 155 3.44 12.33 -2.82
C GLY A 155 2.57 11.72 -1.74
N ALA A 156 1.38 12.28 -1.55
CA ALA A 156 0.30 11.70 -0.75
C ALA A 156 -1.04 12.25 -1.23
N LYS A 157 -2.12 11.53 -0.93
CA LYS A 157 -3.48 11.85 -1.37
C LYS A 157 -3.94 13.23 -0.89
N SER A 158 -3.68 13.59 0.39
CA SER A 158 -4.03 14.89 0.95
C SER A 158 -2.80 15.72 1.32
N PRO A 159 -2.89 17.07 1.29
CA PRO A 159 -1.82 17.95 1.74
C PRO A 159 -1.37 17.69 3.17
N SER A 160 -2.30 17.39 4.07
CA SER A 160 -2.03 17.09 5.48
C SER A 160 -1.08 15.90 5.69
N ARG A 161 -0.99 14.99 4.71
CA ARG A 161 -0.13 13.80 4.72
C ARG A 161 1.18 14.00 3.94
N ARG A 162 1.48 15.21 3.47
CA ARG A 162 2.71 15.53 2.73
C ARG A 162 3.72 16.18 3.65
N TRP A 163 4.83 15.51 3.89
CA TRP A 163 5.95 16.11 4.61
C TRP A 163 6.51 17.30 3.83
N PRO A 164 7.04 18.38 4.49
CA PRO A 164 7.50 19.57 3.81
C PRO A 164 8.52 19.29 2.69
N LEU A 165 8.33 19.92 1.53
CA LEU A 165 9.14 19.65 0.33
C LEU A 165 10.60 20.05 0.48
N ASP A 166 10.86 21.15 1.19
CA ASP A 166 12.22 21.63 1.53
C ASP A 166 12.98 20.61 2.36
N ARG A 167 12.30 19.91 3.28
CA ARG A 167 12.89 18.84 4.07
C ARG A 167 13.17 17.59 3.22
N TYR A 168 12.28 17.23 2.29
CA TYR A 168 12.57 16.18 1.30
C TYR A 168 13.80 16.56 0.46
N ALA A 169 13.89 17.80 -0.04
CA ALA A 169 15.03 18.27 -0.81
C ALA A 169 16.34 18.22 0.00
N ALA A 170 16.29 18.54 1.30
CA ALA A 170 17.45 18.45 2.18
C ALA A 170 17.90 16.98 2.37
N VAL A 171 16.97 16.03 2.58
CA VAL A 171 17.27 14.58 2.65
C VAL A 171 17.87 14.09 1.34
N VAL A 172 17.27 14.43 0.20
CA VAL A 172 17.75 14.06 -1.14
C VAL A 172 19.17 14.55 -1.38
N ARG A 173 19.45 15.83 -1.06
CA ARG A 173 20.79 16.42 -1.19
C ARG A 173 21.82 15.69 -0.33
N ALA A 174 21.48 15.40 0.93
CA ALA A 174 22.37 14.70 1.84
C ALA A 174 22.68 13.28 1.36
N LEU A 175 21.68 12.52 0.94
CA LEU A 175 21.86 11.17 0.41
C LEU A 175 22.68 11.16 -0.88
N ALA A 176 22.43 12.11 -1.80
CA ALA A 176 23.25 12.25 -3.01
C ALA A 176 24.71 12.55 -2.67
N GLY A 177 24.96 13.42 -1.67
CA GLY A 177 26.30 13.69 -1.14
C GLY A 177 27.00 12.47 -0.53
N LEU A 178 26.23 11.49 -0.05
CA LEU A 178 26.72 10.19 0.44
C LEU A 178 26.85 9.13 -0.67
N GLY A 179 26.71 9.53 -1.95
CA GLY A 179 26.87 8.64 -3.10
C GLY A 179 25.64 7.81 -3.46
N HIS A 180 24.43 8.14 -2.93
CA HIS A 180 23.22 7.51 -3.38
C HIS A 180 22.80 8.01 -4.77
N ARG A 181 22.39 7.09 -5.63
CA ARG A 181 21.70 7.43 -6.87
C ARG A 181 20.21 7.65 -6.57
N VAL A 182 19.85 8.91 -6.27
CA VAL A 182 18.50 9.25 -5.83
C VAL A 182 17.58 9.52 -7.02
N VAL A 183 16.37 8.97 -6.97
CA VAL A 183 15.26 9.29 -7.88
C VAL A 183 14.04 9.74 -7.07
N VAL A 184 13.29 10.71 -7.61
CA VAL A 184 12.08 11.23 -6.99
C VAL A 184 10.87 10.74 -7.79
N THR A 185 10.06 9.90 -7.19
CA THR A 185 8.88 9.29 -7.82
C THR A 185 7.59 9.97 -7.39
N GLY A 186 6.49 9.69 -8.08
CA GLY A 186 5.18 10.26 -7.80
C GLY A 186 4.20 9.99 -8.93
N SER A 187 2.94 10.32 -8.72
CA SER A 187 1.90 10.31 -9.74
C SER A 187 2.13 11.40 -10.81
N LEU A 188 1.31 11.37 -11.86
CA LEU A 188 1.30 12.41 -12.89
C LEU A 188 1.02 13.81 -12.31
N GLY A 189 0.12 13.90 -11.32
CA GLY A 189 -0.23 15.16 -10.64
C GLY A 189 0.87 15.69 -9.71
N GLU A 190 1.92 14.89 -9.44
CA GLU A 190 3.03 15.24 -8.54
C GLU A 190 4.33 15.58 -9.29
N ARG A 191 4.28 15.75 -10.62
CA ARG A 191 5.43 16.09 -11.46
C ARG A 191 6.16 17.32 -10.97
N ASP A 192 5.43 18.39 -10.68
CA ASP A 192 6.03 19.67 -10.28
C ASP A 192 6.70 19.56 -8.91
N ILE A 193 6.10 18.81 -7.99
CA ILE A 193 6.69 18.50 -6.68
C ILE A 193 8.00 17.75 -6.85
N ALA A 194 8.02 16.68 -7.62
CA ALA A 194 9.22 15.88 -7.85
C ALA A 194 10.32 16.68 -8.57
N ALA A 195 9.96 17.47 -9.58
CA ALA A 195 10.89 18.33 -10.31
C ALA A 195 11.50 19.40 -9.41
N TRP A 196 10.69 20.03 -8.57
CA TRP A 196 11.14 21.03 -7.61
C TRP A 196 12.12 20.44 -6.59
N ILE A 197 11.80 19.27 -6.00
CA ILE A 197 12.69 18.58 -5.05
C ILE A 197 14.02 18.22 -5.71
N ALA A 198 14.00 17.64 -6.91
CA ALA A 198 15.21 17.27 -7.65
C ALA A 198 16.08 18.51 -7.93
N GLN A 199 15.48 19.60 -8.40
CA GLN A 199 16.19 20.86 -8.67
C GLN A 199 16.77 21.46 -7.39
N ALA A 200 15.97 21.57 -6.32
CA ALA A 200 16.39 22.12 -5.04
C ALA A 200 17.52 21.30 -4.38
N ALA A 201 17.56 20.00 -4.65
CA ALA A 201 18.62 19.10 -4.19
C ALA A 201 19.86 19.08 -5.10
N GLY A 202 19.85 19.76 -6.24
CA GLY A 202 20.95 19.76 -7.20
C GLY A 202 21.05 18.49 -8.06
N LEU A 203 19.96 17.73 -8.17
CA LEU A 203 19.92 16.54 -9.01
C LEU A 203 19.62 16.90 -10.48
N PRO A 204 20.05 16.06 -11.45
CA PRO A 204 19.67 16.23 -12.84
C PRO A 204 18.14 16.04 -13.00
N ARG A 205 17.55 16.75 -13.97
CA ARG A 205 16.10 16.68 -14.26
C ARG A 205 15.62 15.24 -14.52
N ALA A 206 16.48 14.37 -15.03
CA ALA A 206 16.19 12.96 -15.28
C ALA A 206 15.92 12.15 -13.99
N ALA A 207 16.33 12.65 -12.82
CA ALA A 207 16.05 12.03 -11.53
C ALA A 207 14.58 12.18 -11.07
N ALA A 208 13.84 13.14 -11.63
CA ALA A 208 12.42 13.32 -11.37
C ALA A 208 11.59 12.35 -12.26
N LEU A 209 11.11 11.26 -11.68
CA LEU A 209 10.38 10.20 -12.38
C LEU A 209 8.85 10.30 -12.20
N ALA A 210 8.33 11.25 -11.43
CA ALA A 210 6.91 11.39 -11.21
C ALA A 210 6.12 11.51 -12.53
N GLY A 211 5.08 10.68 -12.69
CA GLY A 211 4.27 10.57 -13.90
C GLY A 211 5.01 10.05 -15.14
N ARG A 212 6.18 9.42 -14.93
CA ARG A 212 6.99 8.81 -16.00
C ARG A 212 7.14 7.30 -15.84
N THR A 213 6.59 6.74 -14.78
CA THR A 213 6.58 5.31 -14.48
C THR A 213 5.14 4.83 -14.35
N GLY A 214 4.83 3.72 -15.00
CA GLY A 214 3.63 2.94 -14.71
C GLY A 214 3.74 2.20 -13.38
N ILE A 215 2.63 1.62 -12.90
CA ILE A 215 2.65 0.94 -11.59
C ILE A 215 3.54 -0.31 -11.58
N GLY A 216 3.63 -1.05 -12.68
CA GLY A 216 4.54 -2.19 -12.83
C GLY A 216 6.01 -1.76 -12.83
N GLU A 217 6.36 -0.66 -13.51
CA GLU A 217 7.71 -0.10 -13.48
C GLU A 217 8.09 0.43 -12.10
N LEU A 218 7.15 1.08 -11.40
CA LEU A 218 7.35 1.53 -10.01
C LEU A 218 7.60 0.34 -9.09
N ALA A 219 6.82 -0.73 -9.23
CA ALA A 219 7.03 -1.98 -8.47
C ALA A 219 8.42 -2.56 -8.75
N GLY A 220 8.86 -2.59 -10.01
CA GLY A 220 10.21 -3.01 -10.41
C GLY A 220 11.31 -2.14 -9.79
N LEU A 221 11.16 -0.82 -9.84
CA LEU A 221 12.10 0.11 -9.19
C LEU A 221 12.21 -0.15 -7.69
N VAL A 222 11.07 -0.39 -7.01
CA VAL A 222 11.06 -0.72 -5.58
C VAL A 222 11.70 -2.08 -5.32
N ALA A 223 11.41 -3.10 -6.14
CA ALA A 223 11.97 -4.44 -5.98
C ALA A 223 13.50 -4.46 -6.04
N HIS A 224 14.11 -3.52 -6.77
CA HIS A 224 15.56 -3.38 -6.91
C HIS A 224 16.14 -2.14 -6.20
N ALA A 225 15.33 -1.48 -5.35
CA ALA A 225 15.78 -0.28 -4.64
C ALA A 225 16.84 -0.59 -3.58
N ARG A 226 17.77 0.31 -3.41
CA ARG A 226 18.70 0.35 -2.28
C ARG A 226 17.98 0.80 -1.00
N LEU A 227 17.09 1.79 -1.12
CA LEU A 227 16.36 2.41 -0.02
C LEU A 227 15.09 3.08 -0.56
N VAL A 228 14.01 3.05 0.21
CA VAL A 228 12.77 3.78 -0.07
C VAL A 228 12.47 4.74 1.08
N ILE A 229 12.27 6.03 0.78
CA ILE A 229 11.80 7.04 1.74
C ILE A 229 10.48 7.61 1.24
N SER A 230 9.43 7.51 2.02
CA SER A 230 8.09 7.97 1.62
C SER A 230 7.26 8.40 2.82
N GLY A 231 6.14 9.07 2.55
CA GLY A 231 5.03 9.12 3.50
C GLY A 231 4.33 7.77 3.61
N ASP A 232 3.32 7.70 4.47
CA ASP A 232 2.38 6.58 4.58
C ASP A 232 1.51 6.50 3.31
N THR A 233 2.00 5.77 2.31
CA THR A 233 1.42 5.64 0.96
C THR A 233 1.71 4.25 0.38
N GLY A 234 1.09 3.95 -0.76
CA GLY A 234 1.19 2.63 -1.40
C GLY A 234 2.62 2.13 -1.63
N ILE A 235 3.58 3.02 -1.89
CA ILE A 235 4.98 2.62 -2.13
C ILE A 235 5.66 2.05 -0.87
N ALA A 236 5.26 2.48 0.32
CA ALA A 236 5.76 1.91 1.58
C ALA A 236 5.40 0.43 1.69
N HIS A 237 4.18 0.06 1.27
CA HIS A 237 3.73 -1.33 1.23
C HIS A 237 4.46 -2.15 0.17
N LEU A 238 4.80 -1.54 -0.99
CA LEU A 238 5.65 -2.20 -1.98
C LEU A 238 7.05 -2.46 -1.43
N ALA A 239 7.65 -1.51 -0.70
CA ALA A 239 8.94 -1.72 -0.03
C ALA A 239 8.88 -2.89 0.95
N THR A 240 7.79 -3.01 1.71
CA THR A 240 7.53 -4.15 2.60
C THR A 240 7.40 -5.45 1.82
N ALA A 241 6.65 -5.46 0.71
CA ALA A 241 6.41 -6.64 -0.12
C ALA A 241 7.70 -7.19 -0.76
N TYR A 242 8.62 -6.31 -1.14
CA TYR A 242 9.91 -6.70 -1.72
C TYR A 242 11.06 -6.78 -0.70
N GLY A 243 10.78 -6.62 0.59
CA GLY A 243 11.80 -6.70 1.65
C GLY A 243 12.90 -5.63 1.50
N ARG A 244 12.58 -4.44 0.97
CA ARG A 244 13.57 -3.38 0.73
C ARG A 244 13.65 -2.41 1.90
N PRO A 245 14.85 -1.95 2.28
CA PRO A 245 15.00 -0.97 3.35
C PRO A 245 14.08 0.22 3.14
N SER A 246 13.32 0.60 4.17
CA SER A 246 12.41 1.73 4.04
C SER A 246 12.31 2.58 5.29
N VAL A 247 12.14 3.88 5.07
CA VAL A 247 11.77 4.88 6.09
C VAL A 247 10.43 5.47 5.69
N VAL A 248 9.42 5.29 6.53
CA VAL A 248 8.05 5.73 6.27
C VAL A 248 7.66 6.80 7.29
N LEU A 249 7.25 7.97 6.78
CA LEU A 249 6.88 9.13 7.57
C LEU A 249 5.37 9.13 7.80
N PHE A 250 4.95 8.88 9.04
CA PHE A 250 3.55 8.85 9.42
C PHE A 250 3.09 10.21 9.95
N GLY A 251 1.91 10.62 9.50
CA GLY A 251 1.25 11.86 9.91
C GLY A 251 0.06 11.61 10.83
N PRO A 252 -1.18 11.84 10.35
CA PRO A 252 -2.38 11.64 11.15
C PRO A 252 -2.61 10.17 11.54
N MET A 253 -2.29 9.24 10.65
CA MET A 253 -2.47 7.80 10.90
C MET A 253 -1.32 7.24 11.74
N SER A 254 -1.64 6.37 12.70
CA SER A 254 -0.64 5.63 13.45
C SER A 254 -0.07 4.46 12.64
N PRO A 255 1.24 4.19 12.75
CA PRO A 255 1.85 2.99 12.15
C PRO A 255 1.28 1.67 12.72
N ALA A 256 0.60 1.70 13.87
CA ALA A 256 -0.10 0.53 14.39
C ALA A 256 -1.19 -0.01 13.44
N HIS A 257 -1.73 0.83 12.56
CA HIS A 257 -2.77 0.45 11.60
C HIS A 257 -2.23 0.06 10.22
N TRP A 258 -1.17 0.75 9.76
CA TRP A 258 -0.66 0.63 8.41
C TRP A 258 0.85 0.46 8.31
N GLY A 259 1.53 0.38 9.44
CA GLY A 259 2.99 0.26 9.46
C GLY A 259 3.51 -1.06 8.91
N PRO A 260 4.81 -1.16 8.68
CA PRO A 260 5.43 -2.42 8.30
C PRO A 260 5.28 -3.44 9.44
N PRO A 261 5.23 -4.75 9.12
CA PRO A 261 5.07 -5.79 10.12
C PRO A 261 6.24 -5.80 11.12
N PRO A 262 5.98 -6.13 12.38
CA PRO A 262 7.03 -6.25 13.38
C PRO A 262 8.05 -7.34 13.00
N GLY A 263 9.28 -7.22 13.51
CA GLY A 263 10.34 -8.21 13.26
C GLY A 263 11.14 -8.00 11.98
N ARG A 264 10.86 -6.94 11.20
CA ARG A 264 11.63 -6.57 10.00
C ARG A 264 12.46 -5.30 10.28
N PRO A 265 13.69 -5.41 10.82
CA PRO A 265 14.47 -4.27 11.32
C PRO A 265 14.94 -3.29 10.23
N TYR A 266 14.83 -3.68 8.97
CA TYR A 266 15.12 -2.84 7.80
C TYR A 266 13.94 -1.97 7.35
N HIS A 267 12.85 -1.93 8.11
CA HIS A 267 11.75 -0.97 7.95
C HIS A 267 11.67 -0.07 9.19
N ARG A 268 11.60 1.22 9.00
CA ARG A 268 11.44 2.21 10.07
C ARG A 268 10.21 3.08 9.79
N ALA A 269 9.24 3.02 10.70
CA ALA A 269 8.16 4.01 10.77
C ALA A 269 8.59 5.14 11.72
N ILE A 270 8.48 6.39 11.29
CA ILE A 270 8.68 7.58 12.11
C ILE A 270 7.33 8.25 12.32
N TRP A 271 6.93 8.39 13.57
CA TRP A 271 5.65 8.96 13.97
C TRP A 271 5.74 9.71 15.29
N HIS A 272 5.27 10.96 15.30
CA HIS A 272 5.21 11.82 16.47
C HIS A 272 3.77 12.16 16.86
N GLY A 273 2.79 11.37 16.39
CA GLY A 273 1.39 11.49 16.82
C GLY A 273 1.16 10.87 18.19
N VAL A 274 0.09 11.31 18.86
CA VAL A 274 -0.32 10.77 20.16
C VAL A 274 -1.47 9.78 20.05
N ARG A 275 -2.27 9.89 18.97
CA ARG A 275 -3.36 8.97 18.63
C ARG A 275 -3.51 8.90 17.12
N SER A 276 -4.07 7.81 16.62
CA SER A 276 -4.43 7.68 15.22
C SER A 276 -5.64 8.57 14.90
N GLU A 277 -5.55 9.29 13.78
CA GLU A 277 -6.66 10.08 13.23
C GLU A 277 -7.02 9.48 11.86
N PRO A 278 -8.05 8.57 11.82
CA PRO A 278 -8.41 7.90 10.59
C PRO A 278 -8.97 8.87 9.54
N GLY A 279 -8.64 8.58 8.30
CA GLY A 279 -9.07 9.38 7.16
C GLY A 279 -8.08 10.46 6.74
N ASP A 280 -8.51 11.24 5.76
CA ASP A 280 -7.75 12.42 5.30
C ASP A 280 -8.15 13.61 6.19
N ALA A 281 -7.24 14.13 6.99
CA ALA A 281 -7.49 15.34 7.77
C ALA A 281 -7.89 16.49 6.82
N PRO A 282 -8.98 17.21 7.10
CA PRO A 282 -9.41 18.31 6.25
C PRO A 282 -8.42 19.48 6.33
N GLY A 283 -8.21 20.15 5.19
CA GLY A 283 -7.43 21.40 5.12
C GLY A 283 -6.13 21.28 4.33
N PRO A 284 -5.51 22.43 4.03
CA PRO A 284 -4.29 22.53 3.24
C PRO A 284 -3.01 22.29 4.07
N ASP A 285 -3.12 22.32 5.40
CA ASP A 285 -1.97 22.35 6.30
C ASP A 285 -1.39 20.96 6.55
N VAL A 286 -0.07 20.90 6.66
CA VAL A 286 0.64 19.68 7.03
C VAL A 286 0.32 19.30 8.47
N HIS A 287 0.03 18.02 8.69
CA HIS A 287 -0.30 17.52 10.05
C HIS A 287 0.86 17.74 11.03
N PRO A 288 0.60 18.16 12.29
CA PRO A 288 1.66 18.45 13.26
C PRO A 288 2.63 17.28 13.50
N ALA A 289 2.15 16.03 13.49
CA ALA A 289 2.99 14.86 13.63
C ALA A 289 4.05 14.75 12.51
N LEU A 290 3.72 15.13 11.27
CA LEU A 290 4.69 15.21 10.17
C LEU A 290 5.63 16.40 10.34
N LEU A 291 5.14 17.55 10.78
CA LEU A 291 5.96 18.73 11.03
C LEU A 291 7.01 18.48 12.13
N ALA A 292 6.73 17.61 13.08
CA ALA A 292 7.66 17.25 14.14
C ALA A 292 8.84 16.39 13.65
N ILE A 293 8.71 15.69 12.50
CA ILE A 293 9.78 14.85 11.95
C ILE A 293 10.89 15.74 11.38
N GLY A 294 12.11 15.57 11.90
CA GLY A 294 13.30 16.33 11.46
C GLY A 294 14.08 15.62 10.34
N VAL A 295 14.80 16.39 9.53
CA VAL A 295 15.69 15.87 8.46
C VAL A 295 16.76 14.93 9.04
N GLY A 296 17.40 15.31 10.15
CA GLY A 296 18.41 14.47 10.82
C GLY A 296 17.90 13.12 11.27
N GLU A 297 16.66 13.08 11.76
CA GLU A 297 15.99 11.84 12.18
C GLU A 297 15.76 10.90 10.98
N VAL A 298 15.31 11.45 9.84
CA VAL A 298 15.10 10.66 8.60
C VAL A 298 16.43 10.09 8.10
N LEU A 299 17.51 10.89 8.11
CA LEU A 299 18.83 10.45 7.68
C LEU A 299 19.44 9.39 8.61
N ALA A 300 19.26 9.53 9.92
CA ALA A 300 19.67 8.51 10.90
C ALA A 300 18.90 7.19 10.68
N ALA A 301 17.58 7.29 10.53
CA ALA A 301 16.75 6.13 10.23
C ALA A 301 17.15 5.44 8.91
N ALA A 302 17.48 6.21 7.87
CA ALA A 302 17.95 5.68 6.59
C ALA A 302 19.24 4.87 6.76
N ALA A 303 20.23 5.38 7.50
CA ALA A 303 21.46 4.66 7.78
C ALA A 303 21.23 3.39 8.61
N ASP A 304 20.28 3.43 9.56
CA ASP A 304 19.94 2.29 10.42
C ASP A 304 19.30 1.15 9.61
N VAL A 305 18.30 1.44 8.79
CA VAL A 305 17.61 0.41 7.99
C VAL A 305 18.54 -0.22 6.95
N GLU A 306 19.46 0.54 6.37
CA GLU A 306 20.46 0.00 5.45
C GLU A 306 21.46 -0.95 6.16
N ARG A 307 21.90 -0.60 7.39
CA ARG A 307 22.75 -1.49 8.20
C ARG A 307 22.02 -2.79 8.55
N ALA A 308 20.79 -2.66 9.02
CA ALA A 308 19.96 -3.81 9.36
C ALA A 308 19.73 -4.73 8.17
N HIS A 309 19.45 -4.19 6.99
CA HIS A 309 19.24 -4.97 5.78
C HIS A 309 20.51 -5.73 5.36
N ARG A 310 21.68 -5.08 5.40
CA ARG A 310 22.96 -5.75 5.12
C ARG A 310 23.24 -6.88 6.12
N ALA A 311 22.91 -6.70 7.40
CA ALA A 311 23.10 -7.74 8.42
C ALA A 311 22.20 -8.96 8.18
N VAL A 312 20.95 -8.74 7.75
CA VAL A 312 20.02 -9.83 7.40
C VAL A 312 20.46 -10.56 6.12
N ALA A 313 20.93 -9.83 5.11
CA ALA A 313 21.39 -10.42 3.84
C ALA A 313 22.72 -11.22 3.96
N ALA A 314 23.45 -11.04 5.07
CA ALA A 314 24.71 -11.74 5.33
C ALA A 314 24.53 -13.03 6.15
N GLN A 315 23.30 -13.34 6.59
CA GLN A 315 22.93 -14.57 7.32
C GLN A 315 22.42 -15.65 6.38
#